data_027d4a14580ed461238057af06789593
#
_entry.id   027d4a14580ed461238057af06789593
#
_cell.length_a   1.000
_cell.length_b   1.000
_cell.length_c   1.000
_cell.angle_alpha   90.00
_cell.angle_beta   90.00
_cell.angle_gamma   90.00
#
_symmetry.space_group_name_H-M   'P 1'
#
loop_
_entity.id
_entity.type
_entity.pdbx_description
1 polymer ?
#
loop_
_entity_poly.entity_id
_entity_poly.type
_entity_poly.pdbx_seq_one_letter_code
_entity_poly.pdbx_strand_id
1 'polypeptide(L)'
;MNKTPASPVLACLAAALLLSACGGAGDETCRTRSGFPVPRFVALKSGEVNARNGPGEDQKILWVWRVRNMPLEVIAESRDWRKVRGPDGGAAWVKKQLVDGTRTVMRSKPGDLPLLAEPKAGAHVVAYLKTGAVAFQDRNDKGWSRIRIDGVKGWAPQDELWGAGPEPHCTPPKKPRG
;
A
#
# COMPACT_ATOMS: atom_id res chain seq x y z
N MET A 1 -4.75 -32.74 77.04
CA MET A 1 -3.28 -32.47 77.03
C MET A 1 -2.82 -32.96 75.65
N ASN A 2 -2.65 -32.11 74.67
CA ASN A 2 -1.70 -32.29 73.57
C ASN A 2 -1.66 -30.99 72.79
N LYS A 3 -0.51 -30.32 72.91
CA LYS A 3 -0.19 -29.10 72.14
C LYS A 3 0.31 -29.52 70.77
N THR A 4 -0.30 -28.94 69.74
CA THR A 4 0.22 -28.97 68.38
C THR A 4 1.00 -27.69 68.08
N PRO A 5 2.22 -27.76 67.51
CA PRO A 5 2.98 -26.57 67.16
C PRO A 5 2.56 -26.05 65.78
N ALA A 6 2.50 -24.74 65.67
CA ALA A 6 2.24 -24.02 64.43
C ALA A 6 3.48 -24.03 63.51
N SER A 7 3.27 -24.36 62.21
CA SER A 7 4.26 -24.21 61.15
C SER A 7 4.19 -22.83 60.52
N PRO A 8 5.29 -22.13 60.29
CA PRO A 8 5.27 -20.86 59.55
C PRO A 8 5.15 -21.12 58.06
N VAL A 9 4.14 -20.53 57.47
CA VAL A 9 3.94 -20.47 56.00
C VAL A 9 4.93 -19.47 55.41
N LEU A 10 5.85 -19.99 54.61
CA LEU A 10 6.82 -19.20 53.88
C LEU A 10 6.13 -18.59 52.68
N ALA A 11 5.86 -17.26 52.71
CA ALA A 11 5.30 -16.50 51.61
C ALA A 11 6.39 -16.24 50.54
N CYS A 12 6.38 -17.00 49.48
CA CYS A 12 7.19 -16.70 48.27
C CYS A 12 6.51 -15.55 47.51
N LEU A 13 7.06 -14.32 47.64
CA LEU A 13 6.76 -13.23 46.72
C LEU A 13 7.37 -13.55 45.35
N ALA A 14 6.57 -13.98 44.41
CA ALA A 14 6.93 -14.03 42.99
C ALA A 14 6.78 -12.61 42.39
N ALA A 15 7.91 -11.91 42.26
CA ALA A 15 7.96 -10.65 41.50
C ALA A 15 7.86 -10.97 40.01
N ALA A 16 6.67 -10.82 39.44
CA ALA A 16 6.46 -10.89 38.00
C ALA A 16 7.03 -9.61 37.37
N LEU A 17 8.21 -9.70 36.78
CA LEU A 17 8.78 -8.69 35.88
C LEU A 17 7.95 -8.69 34.58
N LEU A 18 7.01 -7.77 34.46
CA LEU A 18 6.36 -7.42 33.23
C LEU A 18 7.38 -6.70 32.34
N LEU A 19 8.08 -7.43 31.49
CA LEU A 19 8.77 -6.84 30.35
C LEU A 19 7.70 -6.34 29.36
N SER A 20 7.37 -5.08 29.49
CA SER A 20 6.64 -4.33 28.45
C SER A 20 7.56 -4.19 27.25
N ALA A 21 7.51 -5.15 26.34
CA ALA A 21 8.07 -5.00 25.01
C ALA A 21 7.24 -3.96 24.23
N CYS A 22 7.54 -2.67 24.40
CA CYS A 22 7.13 -1.63 23.48
C CYS A 22 7.91 -1.79 22.17
N GLY A 23 7.58 -2.82 21.39
CA GLY A 23 7.99 -2.94 20.02
C GLY A 23 7.13 -1.97 19.20
N GLY A 24 7.63 -0.77 18.94
CA GLY A 24 7.03 0.16 18.01
C GLY A 24 6.98 -0.49 16.61
N ALA A 25 5.79 -0.91 16.18
CA ALA A 25 5.53 -1.48 14.85
C ALA A 25 5.69 -0.47 13.70
N GLY A 26 6.36 0.67 13.93
CA GLY A 26 6.43 1.81 13.01
C GLY A 26 7.63 1.84 12.07
N ASP A 27 8.63 1.00 12.22
CA ASP A 27 9.95 1.26 11.60
C ASP A 27 10.39 0.27 10.50
N GLU A 28 9.79 -0.90 10.39
CA GLU A 28 10.20 -1.88 9.37
C GLU A 28 9.72 -1.53 7.96
N THR A 29 8.56 -0.89 7.82
CA THR A 29 8.00 -0.49 6.53
C THR A 29 8.84 0.57 5.81
N CYS A 30 9.72 1.27 6.55
CA CYS A 30 10.59 2.33 6.06
C CYS A 30 12.02 1.89 5.76
N ARG A 31 12.38 0.65 6.05
CA ARG A 31 13.74 0.11 5.85
C ARG A 31 13.93 -0.54 4.48
N THR A 32 13.34 0.03 3.45
CA THR A 32 13.53 -0.48 2.09
C THR A 32 14.82 0.02 1.46
N ARG A 33 15.32 -0.70 0.44
CA ARG A 33 16.53 -0.29 -0.29
C ARG A 33 16.40 1.04 -1.02
N SER A 34 15.19 1.41 -1.41
CA SER A 34 14.93 2.69 -2.08
C SER A 34 14.77 3.86 -1.12
N GLY A 35 14.61 3.60 0.18
CA GLY A 35 14.24 4.61 1.18
C GLY A 35 12.76 4.99 1.15
N PHE A 36 11.96 4.41 0.24
CA PHE A 36 10.51 4.60 0.19
C PHE A 36 9.80 3.49 0.96
N PRO A 37 8.66 3.80 1.61
CA PRO A 37 7.91 2.79 2.37
C PRO A 37 7.33 1.70 1.47
N VAL A 38 7.01 0.55 2.09
CA VAL A 38 6.15 -0.48 1.55
C VAL A 38 5.06 -0.78 2.58
N PRO A 39 3.80 -1.01 2.13
CA PRO A 39 3.35 -0.95 0.75
C PRO A 39 3.22 0.48 0.23
N ARG A 40 3.38 0.67 -1.08
CA ARG A 40 3.12 1.95 -1.75
C ARG A 40 2.68 1.74 -3.19
N PHE A 41 1.97 2.70 -3.76
CA PHE A 41 1.57 2.63 -5.16
C PHE A 41 2.60 3.25 -6.11
N VAL A 42 2.74 2.62 -7.27
CA VAL A 42 3.56 3.05 -8.42
C VAL A 42 2.77 2.83 -9.70
N ALA A 43 3.16 3.49 -10.78
CA ALA A 43 2.56 3.29 -12.10
C ALA A 43 3.51 2.57 -13.06
N LEU A 44 2.98 1.74 -13.96
CA LEU A 44 3.74 1.17 -15.06
C LEU A 44 4.11 2.24 -16.09
N LYS A 45 5.39 2.37 -16.38
CA LYS A 45 5.90 3.34 -17.39
C LYS A 45 5.64 2.89 -18.82
N SER A 46 5.62 1.58 -19.05
CA SER A 46 5.44 0.97 -20.37
C SER A 46 4.05 0.35 -20.52
N GLY A 47 3.58 0.30 -21.76
CA GLY A 47 2.35 -0.43 -22.12
C GLY A 47 2.54 -1.94 -22.18
N GLU A 48 3.77 -2.46 -22.02
CA GLU A 48 4.06 -3.90 -21.92
C GLU A 48 5.16 -4.12 -20.90
N VAL A 49 4.88 -4.94 -19.87
CA VAL A 49 5.81 -5.24 -18.78
C VAL A 49 5.69 -6.70 -18.37
N ASN A 50 6.82 -7.42 -18.46
CA ASN A 50 6.93 -8.80 -18.00
C ASN A 50 6.88 -8.86 -16.46
N ALA A 51 5.93 -9.63 -15.95
CA ALA A 51 5.76 -9.97 -14.55
C ALA A 51 6.39 -11.34 -14.29
N ARG A 52 7.37 -11.41 -13.39
CA ARG A 52 8.18 -12.61 -13.17
C ARG A 52 7.97 -13.22 -11.80
N ASN A 53 8.28 -14.51 -11.70
CA ASN A 53 8.19 -15.26 -10.42
C ASN A 53 9.25 -14.80 -9.40
N GLY A 54 10.38 -14.25 -9.83
CA GLY A 54 11.49 -13.84 -8.97
C GLY A 54 12.22 -12.59 -9.47
N PRO A 55 13.13 -12.03 -8.66
CA PRO A 55 13.86 -10.80 -8.95
C PRO A 55 15.11 -11.08 -9.85
N GLY A 56 14.88 -11.57 -11.07
CA GLY A 56 15.93 -11.90 -12.04
C GLY A 56 15.38 -11.95 -13.47
N GLU A 57 16.25 -11.73 -14.47
CA GLU A 57 15.87 -11.83 -15.87
C GLU A 57 15.70 -13.28 -16.33
N ASP A 58 16.38 -14.20 -15.67
CA ASP A 58 16.28 -15.65 -15.82
C ASP A 58 15.00 -16.24 -15.23
N GLN A 59 14.32 -15.47 -14.39
CA GLN A 59 13.09 -15.92 -13.74
C GLN A 59 11.94 -16.02 -14.73
N LYS A 60 11.13 -17.09 -14.56
CA LYS A 60 9.96 -17.36 -15.39
C LYS A 60 9.01 -16.17 -15.44
N ILE A 61 8.57 -15.78 -16.64
CA ILE A 61 7.49 -14.84 -16.84
C ILE A 61 6.18 -15.55 -16.48
N LEU A 62 5.44 -14.98 -15.54
CA LEU A 62 4.13 -15.47 -15.10
C LEU A 62 3.02 -14.94 -16.02
N TRP A 63 3.07 -13.65 -16.32
CA TRP A 63 2.17 -12.95 -17.25
C TRP A 63 2.82 -11.65 -17.76
N VAL A 64 2.12 -10.96 -18.63
CA VAL A 64 2.52 -9.65 -19.17
C VAL A 64 1.40 -8.66 -18.94
N TRP A 65 1.68 -7.57 -18.25
CA TRP A 65 0.76 -6.43 -18.17
C TRP A 65 0.86 -5.59 -19.42
N ARG A 66 -0.31 -5.23 -19.99
CA ARG A 66 -0.39 -4.43 -21.24
C ARG A 66 -1.15 -3.12 -21.06
N VAL A 67 -1.14 -2.56 -19.86
CA VAL A 67 -1.84 -1.32 -19.53
C VAL A 67 -0.84 -0.28 -19.04
N ARG A 68 -0.57 0.73 -19.85
CA ARG A 68 0.28 1.86 -19.45
C ARG A 68 -0.35 2.62 -18.29
N ASN A 69 0.48 3.13 -17.39
CA ASN A 69 0.06 3.84 -16.17
C ASN A 69 -0.77 2.99 -15.20
N MET A 70 -0.86 1.67 -15.39
CA MET A 70 -1.57 0.78 -14.47
C MET A 70 -1.00 0.94 -13.06
N PRO A 71 -1.82 1.22 -12.05
CA PRO A 71 -1.38 1.30 -10.66
C PRO A 71 -1.07 -0.09 -10.12
N LEU A 72 0.11 -0.23 -9.52
CA LEU A 72 0.58 -1.44 -8.86
C LEU A 72 1.03 -1.10 -7.44
N GLU A 73 0.78 -2.00 -6.50
CA GLU A 73 1.24 -1.84 -5.13
C GLU A 73 2.58 -2.54 -4.92
N VAL A 74 3.64 -1.80 -4.63
CA VAL A 74 4.94 -2.38 -4.23
C VAL A 74 4.83 -2.93 -2.83
N ILE A 75 5.04 -4.23 -2.68
CA ILE A 75 4.97 -4.96 -1.41
C ILE A 75 6.32 -5.43 -0.90
N ALA A 76 7.34 -5.47 -1.76
CA ALA A 76 8.73 -5.75 -1.39
C ALA A 76 9.70 -5.20 -2.43
N GLU A 77 10.96 -5.07 -2.05
CA GLU A 77 12.02 -4.57 -2.92
C GLU A 77 13.25 -5.46 -2.89
N SER A 78 13.87 -5.61 -4.03
CA SER A 78 15.24 -6.08 -4.22
C SER A 78 16.06 -4.97 -4.87
N ARG A 79 17.34 -5.22 -5.21
CA ARG A 79 18.26 -4.21 -5.77
C ARG A 79 17.67 -3.49 -6.99
N ASP A 80 17.28 -4.27 -8.01
CA ASP A 80 16.82 -3.75 -9.29
C ASP A 80 15.38 -4.18 -9.61
N TRP A 81 14.69 -4.78 -8.64
CA TRP A 81 13.37 -5.33 -8.80
C TRP A 81 12.42 -4.86 -7.72
N ARG A 82 11.13 -4.81 -8.07
CA ARG A 82 10.01 -4.53 -7.19
C ARG A 82 9.05 -5.70 -7.22
N LYS A 83 8.72 -6.26 -6.06
CA LYS A 83 7.58 -7.18 -5.95
C LYS A 83 6.33 -6.34 -5.87
N VAL A 84 5.46 -6.51 -6.85
CA VAL A 84 4.26 -5.69 -6.98
C VAL A 84 3.02 -6.57 -7.00
N ARG A 85 1.91 -6.01 -6.54
CA ARG A 85 0.59 -6.63 -6.56
C ARG A 85 -0.32 -5.84 -7.47
N GLY A 86 -1.07 -6.53 -8.34
CA GLY A 86 -2.08 -5.96 -9.22
C GLY A 86 -3.45 -5.83 -8.55
N PRO A 87 -4.42 -5.22 -9.24
CA PRO A 87 -5.78 -5.04 -8.76
C PRO A 87 -6.55 -6.36 -8.59
N ASP A 88 -6.10 -7.43 -9.23
CA ASP A 88 -6.60 -8.80 -9.11
C ASP A 88 -6.01 -9.57 -7.92
N GLY A 89 -5.10 -8.95 -7.16
CA GLY A 89 -4.38 -9.55 -6.05
C GLY A 89 -3.14 -10.35 -6.47
N GLY A 90 -2.92 -10.60 -7.76
CA GLY A 90 -1.75 -11.29 -8.27
C GLY A 90 -0.46 -10.52 -7.97
N ALA A 91 0.57 -11.24 -7.48
CA ALA A 91 1.86 -10.64 -7.13
C ALA A 91 3.01 -11.21 -7.97
N ALA A 92 3.87 -10.33 -8.48
CA ALA A 92 5.02 -10.69 -9.30
C ALA A 92 6.15 -9.67 -9.18
N TRP A 93 7.31 -9.99 -9.75
CA TRP A 93 8.46 -9.11 -9.78
C TRP A 93 8.58 -8.39 -11.13
N VAL A 94 8.82 -7.08 -11.07
CA VAL A 94 9.11 -6.23 -12.22
C VAL A 94 10.40 -5.46 -12.01
N LYS A 95 11.08 -5.08 -13.08
CA LYS A 95 12.27 -4.21 -12.98
C LYS A 95 11.88 -2.84 -12.44
N LYS A 96 12.69 -2.29 -11.52
CA LYS A 96 12.45 -0.97 -10.92
C LYS A 96 12.31 0.16 -11.95
N GLN A 97 13.04 0.08 -13.06
CA GLN A 97 13.01 1.10 -14.12
C GLN A 97 11.71 1.14 -14.93
N LEU A 98 10.88 0.09 -14.83
CA LEU A 98 9.60 -0.03 -15.53
C LEU A 98 8.42 0.54 -14.74
N VAL A 99 8.70 1.05 -13.54
CA VAL A 99 7.70 1.70 -12.69
C VAL A 99 8.20 3.07 -12.21
N ASP A 100 7.29 3.96 -11.90
CA ASP A 100 7.59 5.25 -11.30
C ASP A 100 6.54 5.67 -10.26
N GLY A 101 6.79 6.81 -9.59
CA GLY A 101 5.92 7.34 -8.55
C GLY A 101 4.69 8.10 -9.06
N THR A 102 4.37 8.04 -10.34
CA THR A 102 3.16 8.68 -10.88
C THR A 102 1.93 8.13 -10.17
N ARG A 103 1.11 9.03 -9.65
CA ARG A 103 -0.12 8.65 -8.96
C ARG A 103 -1.24 8.39 -9.96
N THR A 104 -1.60 7.15 -10.07
CA THR A 104 -2.72 6.69 -10.91
C THR A 104 -3.66 5.81 -10.10
N VAL A 105 -4.90 5.72 -10.58
CA VAL A 105 -5.95 4.87 -10.01
C VAL A 105 -6.63 4.11 -11.14
N MET A 106 -7.25 2.98 -10.79
CA MET A 106 -7.96 2.14 -11.76
C MET A 106 -9.33 1.75 -11.21
N ARG A 107 -10.34 1.79 -12.05
CA ARG A 107 -11.62 1.17 -11.77
C ARG A 107 -11.49 -0.35 -11.95
N SER A 108 -11.20 -1.08 -10.87
CA SER A 108 -11.06 -2.54 -10.91
C SER A 108 -12.36 -3.30 -10.65
N LYS A 109 -13.35 -2.65 -10.03
CA LYS A 109 -14.66 -3.23 -9.76
C LYS A 109 -15.56 -3.16 -11.00
N PRO A 110 -16.52 -4.08 -11.15
CA PRO A 110 -17.49 -4.04 -12.26
C PRO A 110 -18.36 -2.79 -12.25
N GLY A 111 -18.79 -2.36 -13.43
CA GLY A 111 -19.68 -1.24 -13.64
C GLY A 111 -18.99 0.13 -13.71
N ASP A 112 -19.62 1.04 -14.44
CA ASP A 112 -19.15 2.41 -14.62
C ASP A 112 -19.27 3.18 -13.29
N LEU A 113 -18.22 3.92 -12.93
CA LEU A 113 -18.18 4.74 -11.73
C LEU A 113 -18.44 6.21 -12.09
N PRO A 114 -19.48 6.85 -11.56
CA PRO A 114 -19.70 8.27 -11.80
C PRO A 114 -18.60 9.13 -11.17
N LEU A 115 -18.07 10.07 -11.94
CA LEU A 115 -17.19 11.12 -11.47
C LEU A 115 -18.03 12.36 -11.18
N LEU A 116 -17.90 12.85 -9.94
CA LEU A 116 -18.72 13.93 -9.41
C LEU A 116 -18.00 15.28 -9.50
N ALA A 117 -18.71 16.35 -9.65
CA ALA A 117 -18.17 17.72 -9.64
C ALA A 117 -17.57 18.08 -8.27
N GLU A 118 -18.13 17.54 -7.19
CA GLU A 118 -17.74 17.80 -5.80
C GLU A 118 -17.56 16.50 -5.03
N PRO A 119 -16.71 16.47 -3.96
CA PRO A 119 -16.46 15.28 -3.14
C PRO A 119 -17.62 15.01 -2.14
N LYS A 120 -18.81 14.82 -2.66
CA LYS A 120 -20.02 14.49 -1.86
C LYS A 120 -20.99 13.64 -2.66
N ALA A 121 -21.71 12.76 -1.99
CA ALA A 121 -22.77 11.96 -2.61
C ALA A 121 -23.87 12.87 -3.17
N GLY A 122 -24.41 12.51 -4.33
CA GLY A 122 -25.49 13.26 -5.00
C GLY A 122 -25.03 14.52 -5.74
N ALA A 123 -23.73 14.85 -5.77
CA ALA A 123 -23.22 15.92 -6.60
C ALA A 123 -23.42 15.62 -8.10
N HIS A 124 -23.39 16.66 -8.91
CA HIS A 124 -23.54 16.55 -10.36
C HIS A 124 -22.47 15.61 -10.97
N VAL A 125 -22.89 14.70 -11.85
CA VAL A 125 -21.99 13.78 -12.56
C VAL A 125 -21.37 14.51 -13.75
N VAL A 126 -20.05 14.53 -13.82
CA VAL A 126 -19.28 15.19 -14.92
C VAL A 126 -18.78 14.19 -15.95
N ALA A 127 -18.60 12.93 -15.58
CA ALA A 127 -18.17 11.85 -16.46
C ALA A 127 -18.39 10.48 -15.81
N TYR A 128 -18.06 9.41 -16.52
CA TYR A 128 -18.04 8.05 -15.99
C TYR A 128 -16.68 7.40 -16.21
N LEU A 129 -16.11 6.78 -15.18
CA LEU A 129 -14.91 5.97 -15.26
C LEU A 129 -15.33 4.52 -15.51
N LYS A 130 -14.97 3.97 -16.66
CA LYS A 130 -15.32 2.59 -17.04
C LYS A 130 -14.48 1.58 -16.31
N THR A 131 -15.01 0.36 -16.13
CA THR A 131 -14.24 -0.79 -15.63
C THR A 131 -12.96 -0.97 -16.45
N GLY A 132 -11.82 -1.12 -15.77
CA GLY A 132 -10.49 -1.25 -16.38
C GLY A 132 -9.84 0.08 -16.78
N ALA A 133 -10.55 1.20 -16.73
CA ALA A 133 -9.97 2.49 -17.07
C ALA A 133 -8.99 2.96 -15.99
N VAL A 134 -7.87 3.54 -16.44
CA VAL A 134 -6.84 4.15 -15.61
C VAL A 134 -6.95 5.67 -15.71
N ALA A 135 -6.92 6.33 -14.55
CA ALA A 135 -6.95 7.79 -14.44
C ALA A 135 -5.77 8.30 -13.61
N PHE A 136 -5.35 9.55 -13.81
CA PHE A 136 -4.38 10.20 -12.95
C PHE A 136 -5.05 10.72 -11.69
N GLN A 137 -4.42 10.51 -10.54
CA GLN A 137 -4.88 11.01 -9.26
C GLN A 137 -4.22 12.36 -8.96
N ASP A 138 -5.04 13.41 -8.81
CA ASP A 138 -4.52 14.74 -8.48
C ASP A 138 -4.38 14.92 -6.96
N ARG A 139 -5.38 14.50 -6.16
CA ARG A 139 -5.37 14.59 -4.70
C ARG A 139 -6.46 13.73 -4.05
N ASN A 140 -6.32 13.52 -2.74
CA ASN A 140 -7.33 12.91 -1.88
C ASN A 140 -7.93 13.94 -0.92
N ASP A 141 -9.21 13.78 -0.58
CA ASP A 141 -9.91 14.57 0.42
C ASP A 141 -11.01 13.73 1.07
N LYS A 142 -10.92 13.49 2.39
CA LYS A 142 -11.94 12.85 3.24
C LYS A 142 -12.63 11.62 2.63
N GLY A 143 -11.85 10.67 2.10
CA GLY A 143 -12.37 9.44 1.48
C GLY A 143 -12.74 9.59 0.00
N TRP A 144 -12.48 10.73 -0.60
CA TRP A 144 -12.65 11.00 -2.02
C TRP A 144 -11.32 11.20 -2.72
N SER A 145 -11.22 10.76 -3.98
CA SER A 145 -10.09 11.05 -4.87
C SER A 145 -10.51 11.96 -6.00
N ARG A 146 -9.78 13.06 -6.18
CA ARG A 146 -9.88 13.87 -7.41
C ARG A 146 -9.02 13.23 -8.47
N ILE A 147 -9.65 12.84 -9.57
CA ILE A 147 -8.98 12.17 -10.67
C ILE A 147 -9.16 12.92 -11.98
N ARG A 148 -8.26 12.65 -12.91
CA ARG A 148 -8.27 13.23 -14.26
C ARG A 148 -8.10 12.13 -15.30
N ILE A 149 -9.02 12.11 -16.25
CA ILE A 149 -9.00 11.22 -17.43
C ILE A 149 -9.47 11.98 -18.65
N ASP A 150 -8.77 11.87 -19.78
CA ASP A 150 -9.10 12.49 -21.06
C ASP A 150 -9.45 14.00 -20.96
N GLY A 151 -8.71 14.71 -20.09
CA GLY A 151 -8.93 16.14 -19.85
C GLY A 151 -10.07 16.48 -18.88
N VAL A 152 -10.95 15.54 -18.56
CA VAL A 152 -12.03 15.71 -17.58
C VAL A 152 -11.50 15.48 -16.17
N LYS A 153 -11.94 16.31 -15.22
CA LYS A 153 -11.63 16.15 -13.78
C LYS A 153 -12.93 15.92 -13.02
N GLY A 154 -12.87 14.98 -12.07
CA GLY A 154 -14.01 14.69 -11.19
C GLY A 154 -13.56 13.98 -9.92
N TRP A 155 -14.50 13.81 -9.02
CA TRP A 155 -14.30 13.16 -7.73
C TRP A 155 -14.97 11.78 -7.73
N ALA A 156 -14.29 10.81 -7.15
CA ALA A 156 -14.83 9.47 -6.90
C ALA A 156 -14.46 8.99 -5.49
N PRO A 157 -15.27 8.12 -4.88
CA PRO A 157 -14.93 7.47 -3.60
C PRO A 157 -13.63 6.67 -3.75
N GLN A 158 -12.74 6.76 -2.74
CA GLN A 158 -11.44 6.07 -2.76
C GLN A 158 -11.56 4.54 -2.76
N ASP A 159 -12.52 4.02 -2.02
CA ASP A 159 -12.81 2.59 -1.90
C ASP A 159 -13.31 1.95 -3.21
N GLU A 160 -13.72 2.77 -4.17
CA GLU A 160 -14.14 2.36 -5.50
C GLU A 160 -12.98 2.29 -6.50
N LEU A 161 -11.77 2.69 -6.08
CA LEU A 161 -10.60 2.85 -6.92
C LEU A 161 -9.39 2.07 -6.39
N TRP A 162 -8.83 1.20 -7.18
CA TRP A 162 -7.51 0.62 -6.92
C TRP A 162 -6.44 1.69 -7.11
N GLY A 163 -5.50 1.79 -6.17
CA GLY A 163 -4.43 2.80 -6.24
C GLY A 163 -4.71 4.11 -5.50
N ALA A 164 -5.95 4.33 -5.05
CA ALA A 164 -6.35 5.57 -4.38
C ALA A 164 -5.97 5.67 -2.90
N GLY A 165 -5.47 4.57 -2.31
CA GLY A 165 -5.12 4.50 -0.89
C GLY A 165 -4.18 5.62 -0.43
N PRO A 166 -4.14 5.90 0.88
CA PRO A 166 -3.19 6.85 1.45
C PRO A 166 -1.76 6.41 1.17
N GLU A 167 -0.87 7.37 0.95
CA GLU A 167 0.55 7.06 0.91
C GLU A 167 1.04 6.77 2.33
N PRO A 168 1.72 5.65 2.55
CA PRO A 168 2.38 5.41 3.82
C PRO A 168 3.49 6.46 4.00
N HIS A 169 3.48 7.14 5.13
CA HIS A 169 4.49 8.13 5.48
C HIS A 169 5.60 7.46 6.27
N CYS A 170 6.82 7.49 5.73
CA CYS A 170 8.02 7.22 6.50
C CYS A 170 8.50 8.50 7.18
N THR A 171 8.54 8.50 8.50
CA THR A 171 9.31 9.49 9.22
C THR A 171 10.76 9.02 9.22
N PRO A 172 11.70 9.70 8.53
CA PRO A 172 13.11 9.31 8.58
C PRO A 172 13.60 9.35 10.04
N PRO A 173 14.48 8.42 10.45
CA PRO A 173 15.04 8.42 11.79
C PRO A 173 15.71 9.78 12.04
N LYS A 174 15.39 10.39 13.19
CA LYS A 174 16.03 11.63 13.64
C LYS A 174 17.53 11.42 13.68
N LYS A 175 18.28 12.15 12.86
CA LYS A 175 19.74 12.12 12.89
C LYS A 175 20.19 12.50 14.31
N PRO A 176 21.02 11.68 14.99
CA PRO A 176 21.51 12.05 16.29
C PRO A 176 22.21 13.41 16.19
N ARG A 177 21.87 14.34 17.07
CA ARG A 177 22.59 15.61 17.20
C ARG A 177 23.96 15.27 17.76
N GLY A 178 24.99 15.43 16.95
CA GLY A 178 26.38 15.40 17.38
C GLY A 178 26.71 16.59 18.27
#